data_43e66bbf14a6a32863d2445d6653bce6
#
_entry.id   43e66bbf14a6a32863d2445d6653bce6
#
_cell.length_a   1.000
_cell.length_b   1.000
_cell.length_c   1.000
_cell.angle_alpha   90.00
_cell.angle_beta   90.00
_cell.angle_gamma   90.00
#
_symmetry.space_group_name_H-M   'P 1'
#
loop_
_entity.id
_entity.type
_entity.pdbx_description
1 polymer ?
#
loop_
_entity_poly.entity_id
_entity_poly.type
_entity_poly.pdbx_seq_one_letter_code
_entity_poly.pdbx_strand_id
1 'polypeptide(L)'
;LETYTLTAKTLEGLEEVLAEEISALGGKEITPGIRAVSFRGDKGMVYRANYRLRTAIRIFRQINAFNFSNLDDFFIKCLKIKWEQFMKLNDTFVVQSTVMQSALFKNSMYASLKLKDAIADRFRQKTGSRPSVDTAEPDVIFHIHIS
;
A
#
# COMPACT_ATOMS: atom_id res chain seq x y z
N LEU A 1 -7.88 -19.92 -8.04
CA LEU A 1 -8.27 -18.52 -7.81
C LEU A 1 -7.08 -17.74 -7.26
N GLU A 2 -6.85 -16.59 -7.85
CA GLU A 2 -5.81 -15.69 -7.37
C GLU A 2 -6.23 -15.04 -6.06
N THR A 3 -5.34 -15.07 -5.06
CA THR A 3 -5.57 -14.42 -3.78
C THR A 3 -4.54 -13.34 -3.54
N TYR A 4 -4.93 -12.34 -2.76
CA TYR A 4 -4.10 -11.19 -2.43
C TYR A 4 -3.87 -11.11 -0.93
N THR A 5 -2.74 -10.55 -0.55
CA THR A 5 -2.51 -10.11 0.82
C THR A 5 -3.14 -8.73 0.99
N LEU A 6 -4.06 -8.64 1.93
CA LEU A 6 -4.82 -7.42 2.19
C LEU A 6 -4.52 -6.93 3.60
N THR A 7 -4.53 -5.62 3.78
CA THR A 7 -4.37 -4.99 5.08
C THR A 7 -5.51 -3.99 5.29
N ALA A 8 -6.31 -4.23 6.31
CA ALA A 8 -7.36 -3.30 6.73
C ALA A 8 -6.83 -2.45 7.87
N LYS A 9 -6.82 -1.13 7.69
CA LYS A 9 -6.42 -0.18 8.72
C LYS A 9 -7.60 0.12 9.63
N THR A 10 -7.33 0.30 10.93
CA THR A 10 -8.34 0.61 11.91
C THR A 10 -7.78 1.49 13.03
N LEU A 11 -8.62 1.84 13.99
CA LEU A 11 -8.22 2.54 15.20
C LEU A 11 -7.67 1.56 16.24
N GLU A 12 -6.78 2.05 17.07
CA GLU A 12 -6.23 1.26 18.18
C GLU A 12 -7.35 0.76 19.10
N GLY A 13 -7.31 -0.52 19.42
CA GLY A 13 -8.31 -1.18 20.25
C GLY A 13 -9.43 -1.85 19.46
N LEU A 14 -9.56 -1.59 18.15
CA LEU A 14 -10.60 -2.20 17.32
C LEU A 14 -10.08 -3.38 16.48
N GLU A 15 -8.82 -3.78 16.64
CA GLU A 15 -8.21 -4.81 15.81
C GLU A 15 -8.94 -6.15 15.92
N GLU A 16 -9.30 -6.56 17.13
CA GLU A 16 -10.00 -7.83 17.33
C GLU A 16 -11.42 -7.81 16.75
N VAL A 17 -12.12 -6.69 16.90
CA VAL A 17 -13.46 -6.51 16.31
C VAL A 17 -13.38 -6.59 14.79
N LEU A 18 -12.39 -5.92 14.21
CA LEU A 18 -12.19 -5.97 12.77
C LEU A 18 -11.82 -7.38 12.29
N ALA A 19 -10.97 -8.09 13.04
CA ALA A 19 -10.62 -9.48 12.71
C ALA A 19 -11.85 -10.38 12.67
N GLU A 20 -12.78 -10.21 13.60
CA GLU A 20 -14.03 -10.96 13.61
C GLU A 20 -14.90 -10.62 12.40
N GLU A 21 -15.00 -9.35 12.03
CA GLU A 21 -15.72 -8.92 10.82
C GLU A 21 -15.13 -9.57 9.56
N ILE A 22 -13.80 -9.58 9.45
CA ILE A 22 -13.10 -10.17 8.30
C ILE A 22 -13.35 -11.68 8.25
N SER A 23 -13.29 -12.36 9.39
CA SER A 23 -13.58 -13.79 9.47
C SER A 23 -15.01 -14.10 9.01
N ALA A 24 -15.98 -13.29 9.43
CA ALA A 24 -17.36 -13.45 9.02
C ALA A 24 -17.58 -13.28 7.51
N LEU A 25 -16.73 -12.47 6.85
CA LEU A 25 -16.77 -12.30 5.39
C LEU A 25 -16.05 -13.40 4.63
N GLY A 26 -15.34 -14.30 5.30
CA GLY A 26 -14.59 -15.38 4.67
C GLY A 26 -13.11 -15.09 4.44
N GLY A 27 -12.55 -14.09 5.09
CA GLY A 27 -11.11 -13.80 5.03
C GLY A 27 -10.30 -14.96 5.62
N LYS A 28 -9.11 -15.18 5.08
CA LYS A 28 -8.19 -16.26 5.47
C LYS A 28 -6.90 -15.67 6.05
N GLU A 29 -6.19 -16.51 6.82
CA GLU A 29 -4.89 -16.14 7.39
C GLU A 29 -4.95 -14.79 8.10
N ILE A 30 -5.95 -14.60 8.96
CA ILE A 30 -6.22 -13.33 9.63
C ILE A 30 -5.21 -13.14 10.76
N THR A 31 -4.48 -12.02 10.71
CA THR A 31 -3.45 -11.69 11.70
C THR A 31 -3.65 -10.25 12.18
N PRO A 32 -4.17 -10.06 13.40
CA PRO A 32 -4.26 -8.72 13.97
C PRO A 32 -2.86 -8.16 14.27
N GLY A 33 -2.70 -6.86 14.01
CA GLY A 33 -1.48 -6.12 14.32
C GLY A 33 -1.82 -4.82 15.03
N ILE A 34 -0.91 -3.86 15.00
CA ILE A 34 -1.14 -2.54 15.59
C ILE A 34 -1.92 -1.68 14.59
N ARG A 35 -3.13 -1.30 14.94
CA ARG A 35 -4.04 -0.47 14.13
C ARG A 35 -4.29 -1.05 12.74
N ALA A 36 -4.15 -2.37 12.60
CA ALA A 36 -4.33 -3.03 11.32
C ALA A 36 -4.61 -4.51 11.52
N VAL A 37 -5.27 -5.10 10.52
CA VAL A 37 -5.45 -6.56 10.44
C VAL A 37 -5.06 -6.98 9.03
N SER A 38 -4.12 -7.93 8.95
CA SER A 38 -3.72 -8.54 7.68
C SER A 38 -4.53 -9.80 7.42
N PHE A 39 -4.88 -10.06 6.18
CA PHE A 39 -5.63 -11.25 5.81
C PHE A 39 -5.43 -11.56 4.33
N ARG A 40 -5.90 -12.71 3.89
CA ARG A 40 -5.87 -13.09 2.49
C ARG A 40 -7.28 -13.24 1.95
N GLY A 41 -7.46 -12.85 0.72
CA GLY A 41 -8.73 -12.97 0.04
C GLY A 41 -8.58 -12.82 -1.46
N ASP A 42 -9.61 -13.23 -2.19
CA ASP A 42 -9.66 -13.08 -3.65
C ASP A 42 -10.15 -11.67 -4.03
N LYS A 43 -10.30 -11.44 -5.34
CA LYS A 43 -10.79 -10.15 -5.85
C LYS A 43 -12.20 -9.82 -5.31
N GLY A 44 -13.06 -10.83 -5.18
CA GLY A 44 -14.39 -10.64 -4.61
C GLY A 44 -14.33 -10.20 -3.15
N MET A 45 -13.36 -10.73 -2.38
CA MET A 45 -13.15 -10.31 -0.99
C MET A 45 -12.77 -8.84 -0.90
N VAL A 46 -11.94 -8.33 -1.83
CA VAL A 46 -11.57 -6.90 -1.84
C VAL A 46 -12.83 -6.03 -1.91
N TYR A 47 -13.75 -6.36 -2.80
CA TYR A 47 -15.01 -5.62 -2.94
C TYR A 47 -15.91 -5.78 -1.72
N ARG A 48 -16.08 -7.01 -1.21
CA ARG A 48 -16.92 -7.24 -0.02
C ARG A 48 -16.38 -6.53 1.20
N ALA A 49 -15.06 -6.55 1.39
CA ALA A 49 -14.41 -5.89 2.52
C ALA A 49 -14.61 -4.38 2.48
N ASN A 50 -14.39 -3.76 1.32
CA ASN A 50 -14.60 -2.32 1.16
C ASN A 50 -16.05 -1.92 1.40
N TYR A 51 -16.99 -2.78 1.10
CA TYR A 51 -18.43 -2.49 1.22
C TYR A 51 -18.98 -2.78 2.60
N ARG A 52 -18.50 -3.81 3.29
CA ARG A 52 -19.12 -4.34 4.51
C ARG A 52 -18.37 -4.14 5.81
N LEU A 53 -17.06 -3.91 5.78
CA LEU A 53 -16.29 -3.71 7.01
C LEU A 53 -16.60 -2.34 7.61
N ARG A 54 -17.07 -2.36 8.86
CA ARG A 54 -17.50 -1.12 9.55
C ARG A 54 -16.39 -0.50 10.39
N THR A 55 -15.48 -1.32 10.92
CA THR A 55 -14.40 -0.86 11.76
C THR A 55 -13.11 -0.56 11.00
N ALA A 56 -13.08 -0.84 9.69
CA ALA A 56 -11.94 -0.52 8.83
C ALA A 56 -12.03 0.92 8.34
N ILE A 57 -10.93 1.66 8.46
CA ILE A 57 -10.79 3.00 7.91
C ILE A 57 -10.43 2.92 6.44
N ARG A 58 -9.54 2.00 6.09
CA ARG A 58 -9.03 1.83 4.73
C ARG A 58 -8.50 0.42 4.53
N ILE A 59 -8.58 -0.07 3.30
CA ILE A 59 -8.12 -1.41 2.94
C ILE A 59 -7.08 -1.27 1.84
N PHE A 60 -5.92 -1.89 2.03
CA PHE A 60 -4.83 -1.91 1.06
C PHE A 60 -4.60 -3.32 0.54
N ARG A 61 -4.26 -3.41 -0.74
CA ARG A 61 -3.78 -4.64 -1.36
C ARG A 61 -2.26 -4.55 -1.51
N GLN A 62 -1.54 -5.56 -1.02
CA GLN A 62 -0.10 -5.62 -1.21
C GLN A 62 0.22 -5.94 -2.67
N ILE A 63 1.01 -5.09 -3.31
CA ILE A 63 1.41 -5.29 -4.70
C ILE A 63 2.86 -5.74 -4.84
N ASN A 64 3.69 -5.49 -3.84
CA ASN A 64 5.08 -5.92 -3.84
C ASN A 64 5.64 -5.91 -2.42
N ALA A 65 6.65 -6.72 -2.19
CA ALA A 65 7.42 -6.72 -0.95
C ALA A 65 8.86 -7.10 -1.28
N PHE A 66 9.83 -6.37 -0.74
CA PHE A 66 11.23 -6.63 -0.99
C PHE A 66 12.09 -6.13 0.17
N ASN A 67 13.31 -6.68 0.27
CA ASN A 67 14.33 -6.19 1.17
C ASN A 67 15.30 -5.29 0.41
N PHE A 68 15.90 -4.33 1.10
CA PHE A 68 16.91 -3.46 0.52
C PHE A 68 18.03 -3.21 1.53
N SER A 69 19.24 -2.99 1.03
CA SER A 69 20.45 -2.84 1.86
C SER A 69 20.85 -1.38 2.09
N ASN A 70 20.48 -0.48 1.16
CA ASN A 70 20.79 0.95 1.26
C ASN A 70 19.77 1.74 0.44
N LEU A 71 19.88 3.08 0.44
CA LEU A 71 18.94 3.96 -0.25
C LEU A 71 18.98 3.78 -1.76
N ASP A 72 20.16 3.57 -2.34
CA ASP A 72 20.28 3.35 -3.78
C ASP A 72 19.61 2.04 -4.19
N ASP A 73 19.82 0.98 -3.42
CA ASP A 73 19.16 -0.31 -3.64
C ASP A 73 17.65 -0.19 -3.55
N PHE A 74 17.16 0.54 -2.55
CA PHE A 74 15.74 0.83 -2.39
C PHE A 74 15.16 1.52 -3.63
N PHE A 75 15.82 2.59 -4.09
CA PHE A 75 15.35 3.35 -5.25
C PHE A 75 15.35 2.50 -6.52
N ILE A 76 16.41 1.73 -6.75
CA ILE A 76 16.50 0.84 -7.92
C ILE A 76 15.38 -0.20 -7.92
N LYS A 77 15.13 -0.82 -6.77
CA LYS A 77 14.05 -1.81 -6.64
C LYS A 77 12.67 -1.18 -6.84
N CYS A 78 12.46 0.03 -6.34
CA CYS A 78 11.22 0.77 -6.60
C CYS A 78 11.03 1.07 -8.08
N LEU A 79 12.09 1.46 -8.80
CA LEU A 79 12.04 1.72 -10.24
C LEU A 79 11.65 0.49 -11.06
N LYS A 80 12.01 -0.70 -10.60
CA LYS A 80 11.73 -1.96 -11.31
C LYS A 80 10.28 -2.42 -11.17
N ILE A 81 9.53 -1.89 -10.23
CA ILE A 81 8.12 -2.24 -10.09
C ILE A 81 7.36 -1.66 -11.28
N LYS A 82 6.47 -2.46 -11.85
CA LYS A 82 5.69 -2.06 -13.03
C LYS A 82 4.50 -1.22 -12.62
N TRP A 83 4.75 0.02 -12.20
CA TRP A 83 3.73 0.94 -11.71
C TRP A 83 2.63 1.20 -12.74
N GLU A 84 2.96 1.13 -14.04
CA GLU A 84 2.02 1.28 -15.14
C GLU A 84 0.91 0.23 -15.17
N GLN A 85 1.06 -0.85 -14.42
CA GLN A 85 0.00 -1.86 -14.24
C GLN A 85 -1.04 -1.44 -13.20
N PHE A 86 -0.72 -0.46 -12.35
CA PHE A 86 -1.57 -0.07 -11.23
C PHE A 86 -2.20 1.31 -11.41
N MET A 87 -1.67 2.13 -12.32
CA MET A 87 -2.22 3.44 -12.62
C MET A 87 -1.89 3.84 -14.05
N LYS A 88 -2.69 4.77 -14.60
CA LYS A 88 -2.46 5.35 -15.91
C LYS A 88 -1.69 6.67 -15.78
N LEU A 89 -1.05 7.11 -16.87
CA LEU A 89 -0.31 8.39 -16.88
C LEU A 89 -1.18 9.58 -16.49
N ASN A 90 -2.45 9.56 -16.90
CA ASN A 90 -3.40 10.65 -16.60
C ASN A 90 -3.98 10.59 -15.20
N ASP A 91 -3.75 9.49 -14.46
CA ASP A 91 -4.20 9.38 -13.08
C ASP A 91 -3.30 10.23 -12.18
N THR A 92 -3.91 10.82 -11.15
CA THR A 92 -3.16 11.46 -10.08
C THR A 92 -2.88 10.46 -8.98
N PHE A 93 -1.79 10.65 -8.26
CA PHE A 93 -1.43 9.73 -7.19
C PHE A 93 -0.84 10.46 -5.99
N VAL A 94 -0.80 9.77 -4.88
CA VAL A 94 -0.09 10.19 -3.68
C VAL A 94 0.59 8.98 -3.05
N VAL A 95 1.74 9.20 -2.41
CA VAL A 95 2.45 8.18 -1.66
C VAL A 95 2.36 8.51 -0.18
N GLN A 96 1.90 7.55 0.59
CA GLN A 96 1.89 7.59 2.05
C GLN A 96 2.86 6.53 2.57
N SER A 97 3.48 6.79 3.70
CA SER A 97 4.44 5.85 4.26
C SER A 97 4.32 5.72 5.77
N THR A 98 4.64 4.52 6.24
CA THR A 98 4.82 4.21 7.64
C THR A 98 6.21 3.61 7.79
N VAL A 99 7.07 4.24 8.58
CA VAL A 99 8.44 3.78 8.83
C VAL A 99 8.56 3.43 10.30
N MET A 100 8.96 2.20 10.58
CA MET A 100 9.14 1.70 11.94
C MET A 100 10.57 1.20 12.11
N GLN A 101 11.31 1.78 13.06
CA GLN A 101 12.64 1.34 13.49
C GLN A 101 13.63 1.12 12.33
N SER A 102 13.65 2.05 11.37
CA SER A 102 14.57 1.97 10.25
C SER A 102 15.79 2.86 10.49
N ALA A 103 16.98 2.29 10.29
CA ALA A 103 18.23 3.04 10.33
C ALA A 103 18.43 3.93 9.08
N LEU A 104 17.83 3.54 7.95
CA LEU A 104 17.99 4.25 6.67
C LEU A 104 17.00 5.38 6.48
N PHE A 105 15.79 5.23 7.02
CA PHE A 105 14.75 6.26 6.92
C PHE A 105 14.44 6.81 8.31
N LYS A 106 14.87 8.04 8.55
CA LYS A 106 14.64 8.71 9.84
C LYS A 106 13.22 9.22 10.01
N ASN A 107 12.52 9.45 8.88
CA ASN A 107 11.12 9.85 8.91
C ASN A 107 10.38 9.32 7.69
N SER A 108 9.06 9.23 7.80
CA SER A 108 8.21 8.67 6.75
C SER A 108 8.13 9.56 5.51
N MET A 109 8.27 10.89 5.69
CA MET A 109 8.20 11.82 4.56
C MET A 109 9.31 11.56 3.55
N TYR A 110 10.51 11.25 4.01
CA TYR A 110 11.64 10.96 3.11
C TYR A 110 11.38 9.69 2.29
N ALA A 111 10.83 8.64 2.92
CA ALA A 111 10.47 7.41 2.21
C ALA A 111 9.40 7.68 1.15
N SER A 112 8.38 8.49 1.48
CA SER A 112 7.34 8.87 0.53
C SER A 112 7.90 9.63 -0.66
N LEU A 113 8.81 10.58 -0.43
CA LEU A 113 9.43 11.35 -1.51
C LEU A 113 10.26 10.46 -2.43
N LYS A 114 11.02 9.53 -1.88
CA LYS A 114 11.84 8.59 -2.68
C LYS A 114 10.98 7.67 -3.53
N LEU A 115 9.90 7.13 -2.97
CA LEU A 115 8.99 6.29 -3.74
C LEU A 115 8.25 7.10 -4.81
N LYS A 116 7.81 8.30 -4.48
CA LYS A 116 7.18 9.21 -5.45
C LYS A 116 8.12 9.47 -6.64
N ASP A 117 9.38 9.77 -6.37
CA ASP A 117 10.37 10.00 -7.41
C ASP A 117 10.59 8.76 -8.28
N ALA A 118 10.64 7.57 -7.67
CA ALA A 118 10.80 6.32 -8.41
C ALA A 118 9.61 6.07 -9.34
N ILE A 119 8.39 6.29 -8.87
CA ILE A 119 7.18 6.14 -9.69
C ILE A 119 7.20 7.12 -10.86
N ALA A 120 7.48 8.40 -10.58
CA ALA A 120 7.53 9.43 -11.61
C ALA A 120 8.63 9.14 -12.65
N ASP A 121 9.79 8.72 -12.21
CA ASP A 121 10.90 8.39 -13.11
C ASP A 121 10.60 7.15 -13.97
N ARG A 122 9.92 6.16 -13.39
CA ARG A 122 9.47 4.97 -14.15
C ARG A 122 8.57 5.37 -15.31
N PHE A 123 7.56 6.22 -15.05
CA PHE A 123 6.66 6.70 -16.07
C PHE A 123 7.38 7.54 -17.12
N ARG A 124 8.31 8.39 -16.69
CA ARG A 124 9.12 9.20 -17.62
C ARG A 124 9.94 8.33 -18.54
N GLN A 125 10.57 7.27 -18.02
CA GLN A 125 11.34 6.33 -18.84
C GLN A 125 10.47 5.57 -19.84
N LYS A 126 9.24 5.24 -19.48
CA LYS A 126 8.33 4.47 -20.33
C LYS A 126 7.54 5.32 -21.31
N THR A 127 7.13 6.52 -20.93
CA THR A 127 6.19 7.36 -21.70
C THR A 127 6.77 8.71 -22.10
N GLY A 128 7.87 9.13 -21.50
CA GLY A 128 8.44 10.48 -21.69
C GLY A 128 7.80 11.55 -20.81
N SER A 129 6.78 11.21 -20.03
CA SER A 129 6.06 12.15 -19.16
C SER A 129 5.89 11.60 -17.77
N ARG A 130 5.66 12.50 -16.81
CA ARG A 130 5.43 12.14 -15.40
C ARG A 130 3.96 12.28 -15.04
N PRO A 131 3.41 11.36 -14.22
CA PRO A 131 2.06 11.56 -13.68
C PRO A 131 2.06 12.67 -12.63
N SER A 132 0.89 13.27 -12.41
CA SER A 132 0.72 14.34 -11.44
C SER A 132 0.42 13.80 -10.05
N VAL A 133 0.89 14.52 -9.02
CA VAL A 133 0.61 14.23 -7.62
C VAL A 133 -0.56 15.08 -7.16
N ASP A 134 -1.51 14.48 -6.44
CA ASP A 134 -2.62 15.18 -5.82
C ASP A 134 -2.78 14.66 -4.40
N THR A 135 -2.54 15.51 -3.41
CA THR A 135 -2.60 15.10 -2.00
C THR A 135 -4.01 15.17 -1.42
N ALA A 136 -4.92 15.89 -2.07
CA ALA A 136 -6.29 16.07 -1.58
C ALA A 136 -7.24 15.00 -2.11
N GLU A 137 -7.27 14.81 -3.44
CA GLU A 137 -8.18 13.87 -4.11
C GLU A 137 -7.43 13.05 -5.17
N PRO A 138 -6.48 12.19 -4.77
CA PRO A 138 -5.75 11.38 -5.74
C PRO A 138 -6.63 10.25 -6.29
N ASP A 139 -6.38 9.89 -7.55
CA ASP A 139 -7.01 8.72 -8.14
C ASP A 139 -6.47 7.42 -7.55
N VAL A 140 -5.17 7.41 -7.18
CA VAL A 140 -4.50 6.23 -6.64
C VAL A 140 -3.69 6.61 -5.41
N ILE A 141 -3.79 5.80 -4.37
CA ILE A 141 -2.97 5.94 -3.17
C ILE A 141 -2.03 4.75 -3.07
N PHE A 142 -0.74 5.02 -3.06
CA PHE A 142 0.26 3.99 -2.75
C PHE A 142 0.72 4.15 -1.31
N HIS A 143 0.65 3.07 -0.56
CA HIS A 143 1.13 3.06 0.81
C HIS A 143 2.35 2.14 0.92
N ILE A 144 3.45 2.66 1.48
CA ILE A 144 4.64 1.87 1.73
C ILE A 144 4.84 1.69 3.24
N HIS A 145 5.12 0.46 3.64
CA HIS A 145 5.44 0.12 5.02
C HIS A 145 6.89 -0.37 5.08
N ILE A 146 7.70 0.28 5.91
CA ILE A 146 9.11 -0.04 6.11
C ILE A 146 9.34 -0.41 7.58
N SER A 147 9.89 -1.56 7.80
CA SER A 147 10.20 -2.04 9.16
C SER A 147 11.62 -2.59 9.24
#